data_e7cea132ce47244cf9310283d1f30cbd
#
_entry.id   e7cea132ce47244cf9310283d1f30cbd
#
_cell.length_a   1.000
_cell.length_b   1.000
_cell.length_c   1.000
_cell.angle_alpha   90.00
_cell.angle_beta   90.00
_cell.angle_gamma   90.00
#
_symmetry.space_group_name_H-M   'P 1'
#
loop_
_entity.id
_entity.type
_entity.pdbx_description
1 polymer ?
#
loop_
_entity_poly.entity_id
_entity_poly.type
_entity_poly.pdbx_seq_one_letter_code
_entity_poly.pdbx_strand_id
1 'polypeptide(L)'
;MLRLFSYWRSSAAYRVRIALNLKELEHEIVPVSLAPGVSEHRGDAYRAKNPQMLVPYLEDGNLGIAQSIAILEYLEENYDDLPLLPANEPQRSRVRAFCQMIACDIHPLNNLRVLNFIRTEFDADPADRWYAHWVREGFSAAE
;
A
#
# COMPACT_ATOMS: atom_id res chain seq x y z
N MET A 1 19.65 3.42 6.47
CA MET A 1 18.96 4.40 5.60
C MET A 1 17.75 3.72 5.00
N LEU A 2 16.59 4.31 5.20
CA LEU A 2 15.32 3.78 4.69
C LEU A 2 15.25 3.90 3.16
N ARG A 3 14.82 2.83 2.49
CA ARG A 3 14.61 2.82 1.04
C ARG A 3 13.20 2.31 0.74
N LEU A 4 12.37 3.16 0.15
CA LEU A 4 10.99 2.81 -0.19
C LEU A 4 10.86 2.50 -1.68
N PHE A 5 10.58 1.25 -2.01
CA PHE A 5 10.22 0.83 -3.36
C PHE A 5 8.76 1.20 -3.62
N SER A 6 8.55 2.09 -4.57
CA SER A 6 7.28 2.78 -4.74
C SER A 6 6.94 3.00 -6.20
N TYR A 7 5.65 3.05 -6.49
CA TYR A 7 5.12 3.56 -7.75
C TYR A 7 4.27 4.80 -7.49
N TRP A 8 4.45 5.84 -8.28
CA TRP A 8 3.84 7.15 -8.03
C TRP A 8 2.31 7.12 -7.94
N ARG A 9 1.64 6.26 -8.74
CA ARG A 9 0.17 6.08 -8.71
C ARG A 9 -0.32 5.06 -7.68
N SER A 10 0.56 4.37 -6.99
CA SER A 10 0.14 3.38 -5.99
C SER A 10 -0.39 4.06 -4.73
N SER A 11 -1.67 3.91 -4.43
CA SER A 11 -2.28 4.39 -3.19
C SER A 11 -1.72 3.67 -1.96
N ALA A 12 -1.38 2.39 -2.06
CA ALA A 12 -0.74 1.65 -0.97
C ALA A 12 0.67 2.19 -0.66
N ALA A 13 1.48 2.49 -1.70
CA ALA A 13 2.78 3.11 -1.51
C ALA A 13 2.66 4.58 -1.04
N TYR A 14 1.60 5.27 -1.43
CA TYR A 14 1.33 6.65 -1.00
C TYR A 14 1.12 6.74 0.51
N ARG A 15 0.44 5.79 1.13
CA ARG A 15 0.30 5.72 2.60
C ARG A 15 1.64 5.78 3.31
N VAL A 16 2.62 5.00 2.81
CA VAL A 16 3.96 4.94 3.40
C VAL A 16 4.73 6.24 3.14
N ARG A 17 4.62 6.83 1.93
CA ARG A 17 5.22 8.15 1.65
C ARG A 17 4.70 9.23 2.59
N ILE A 18 3.38 9.23 2.88
CA ILE A 18 2.77 10.17 3.84
C ILE A 18 3.38 9.95 5.23
N ALA A 19 3.45 8.72 5.70
CA ALA A 19 3.98 8.42 7.04
C ALA A 19 5.45 8.81 7.19
N LEU A 20 6.29 8.49 6.20
CA LEU A 20 7.70 8.88 6.19
C LEU A 20 7.88 10.39 6.27
N ASN A 21 7.07 11.14 5.52
CA ASN A 21 7.09 12.61 5.54
C ASN A 21 6.56 13.18 6.87
N LEU A 22 5.46 12.65 7.42
CA LEU A 22 4.91 13.11 8.70
C LEU A 22 5.84 12.82 9.88
N LYS A 23 6.59 11.73 9.80
CA LYS A 23 7.62 11.38 10.79
C LYS A 23 8.97 12.06 10.52
N GLU A 24 9.08 12.88 9.47
CA GLU A 24 10.31 13.57 9.07
C GLU A 24 11.52 12.64 8.89
N LEU A 25 11.26 11.40 8.44
CA LEU A 25 12.29 10.39 8.26
C LEU A 25 13.00 10.55 6.90
N GLU A 26 14.33 10.67 6.95
CA GLU A 26 15.14 10.64 5.73
C GLU A 26 15.01 9.29 5.03
N HIS A 27 14.68 9.30 3.75
CA HIS A 27 14.48 8.10 2.97
C HIS A 27 14.78 8.29 1.48
N GLU A 28 15.15 7.21 0.82
CA GLU A 28 15.28 7.13 -0.63
C GLU A 28 13.99 6.55 -1.24
N ILE A 29 13.45 7.19 -2.26
CA ILE A 29 12.40 6.59 -3.09
C ILE A 29 13.05 5.83 -4.24
N VAL A 30 12.86 4.52 -4.27
CA VAL A 30 13.28 3.65 -5.38
C VAL A 30 12.06 3.40 -6.28
N PRO A 31 12.00 3.98 -7.48
CA PRO A 31 10.85 3.80 -8.34
C PRO A 31 10.77 2.37 -8.87
N VAL A 32 9.54 1.81 -8.87
CA VAL A 32 9.23 0.49 -9.46
C VAL A 32 8.01 0.67 -10.35
N SER A 33 8.20 0.62 -11.65
CA SER A 33 7.11 0.86 -12.59
C SER A 33 6.11 -0.30 -12.64
N LEU A 34 4.83 0.05 -12.47
CA LEU A 34 3.69 -0.84 -12.68
C LEU A 34 3.01 -0.59 -14.05
N ALA A 35 3.56 0.31 -14.84
CA ALA A 35 2.98 0.69 -16.13
C ALA A 35 2.89 -0.52 -17.07
N PRO A 36 1.81 -0.63 -17.87
CA PRO A 36 1.70 -1.66 -18.91
C PRO A 36 2.92 -1.65 -19.84
N GLY A 37 3.44 -2.83 -20.15
CA GLY A 37 4.63 -2.98 -21.02
C GLY A 37 5.98 -2.79 -20.31
N VAL A 38 6.04 -2.14 -19.16
CA VAL A 38 7.24 -2.00 -18.33
C VAL A 38 7.25 -3.02 -17.20
N SER A 39 6.24 -2.99 -16.33
CA SER A 39 5.98 -4.01 -15.29
C SER A 39 7.19 -4.46 -14.47
N GLU A 40 8.05 -3.52 -14.05
CA GLU A 40 9.29 -3.82 -13.30
C GLU A 40 9.05 -4.64 -12.04
N HIS A 41 7.88 -4.48 -11.40
CA HIS A 41 7.49 -5.26 -10.23
C HIS A 41 7.39 -6.77 -10.50
N ARG A 42 7.29 -7.19 -11.77
CA ARG A 42 7.24 -8.61 -12.19
C ARG A 42 8.60 -9.16 -12.60
N GLY A 43 9.63 -8.31 -12.69
CA GLY A 43 10.98 -8.73 -13.00
C GLY A 43 11.63 -9.53 -11.86
N ASP A 44 12.56 -10.41 -12.20
CA ASP A 44 13.21 -11.32 -11.25
C ASP A 44 13.92 -10.58 -10.11
N ALA A 45 14.54 -9.44 -10.41
CA ALA A 45 15.23 -8.62 -9.41
C ALA A 45 14.28 -8.10 -8.31
N TYR A 46 13.07 -7.64 -8.68
CA TYR A 46 12.10 -7.19 -7.70
C TYR A 46 11.38 -8.37 -7.03
N ARG A 47 11.09 -9.42 -7.79
CA ARG A 47 10.48 -10.66 -7.26
C ARG A 47 11.34 -11.31 -6.18
N ALA A 48 12.66 -11.27 -6.31
CA ALA A 48 13.59 -11.77 -5.29
C ALA A 48 13.48 -10.96 -3.96
N LYS A 49 13.15 -9.66 -4.02
CA LYS A 49 12.91 -8.81 -2.85
C LYS A 49 11.51 -9.03 -2.26
N ASN A 50 10.50 -8.95 -3.10
CA ASN A 50 9.10 -9.13 -2.73
C ASN A 50 8.42 -10.16 -3.64
N PRO A 51 8.29 -11.42 -3.19
CA PRO A 51 7.64 -12.47 -3.97
C PRO A 51 6.17 -12.19 -4.32
N GLN A 52 5.49 -11.30 -3.60
CA GLN A 52 4.13 -10.84 -3.94
C GLN A 52 4.09 -9.94 -5.17
N MET A 53 5.26 -9.39 -5.60
CA MET A 53 5.38 -8.49 -6.74
C MET A 53 4.46 -7.26 -6.62
N LEU A 54 4.33 -6.72 -5.42
CA LEU A 54 3.51 -5.55 -5.09
C LEU A 54 4.38 -4.43 -4.51
N VAL A 55 3.93 -3.21 -4.65
CA VAL A 55 4.47 -2.04 -3.92
C VAL A 55 3.42 -1.59 -2.89
N PRO A 56 3.84 -1.01 -1.74
CA PRO A 56 5.20 -0.69 -1.34
C PRO A 56 6.01 -1.88 -0.83
N TYR A 57 7.31 -1.72 -0.82
CA TYR A 57 8.27 -2.52 -0.09
C TYR A 57 9.29 -1.59 0.54
N LEU A 58 9.57 -1.75 1.84
CA LEU A 58 10.53 -0.93 2.57
C LEU A 58 11.76 -1.76 2.90
N GLU A 59 12.94 -1.19 2.70
CA GLU A 59 14.20 -1.70 3.23
C GLU A 59 14.70 -0.77 4.35
N ASP A 60 15.09 -1.35 5.47
CA ASP A 60 15.84 -0.68 6.52
C ASP A 60 17.05 -1.53 6.92
N GLY A 61 18.22 -1.12 6.48
CA GLY A 61 19.42 -1.95 6.55
C GLY A 61 19.24 -3.29 5.84
N ASN A 62 19.27 -4.37 6.59
CA ASN A 62 19.07 -5.74 6.07
C ASN A 62 17.61 -6.23 6.20
N LEU A 63 16.75 -5.45 6.83
CA LEU A 63 15.34 -5.79 6.98
C LEU A 63 14.55 -5.35 5.76
N GLY A 64 13.75 -6.25 5.19
CA GLY A 64 12.82 -5.96 4.12
C GLY A 64 11.38 -6.22 4.56
N ILE A 65 10.49 -5.24 4.36
CA ILE A 65 9.09 -5.30 4.80
C ILE A 65 8.17 -5.04 3.63
N ALA A 66 7.27 -5.98 3.37
CA ALA A 66 6.13 -5.83 2.48
C ALA A 66 4.87 -5.45 3.27
N GLN A 67 3.81 -5.04 2.56
CA GLN A 67 2.51 -4.62 3.10
C GLN A 67 2.52 -3.24 3.77
N SER A 68 1.73 -2.31 3.20
CA SER A 68 1.74 -0.91 3.66
C SER A 68 1.41 -0.75 5.14
N ILE A 69 0.46 -1.54 5.69
CA ILE A 69 0.10 -1.46 7.10
C ILE A 69 1.22 -1.98 7.99
N ALA A 70 1.86 -3.10 7.63
CA ALA A 70 3.00 -3.61 8.37
C ALA A 70 4.18 -2.61 8.38
N ILE A 71 4.41 -1.94 7.25
CA ILE A 71 5.42 -0.87 7.18
C ILE A 71 5.04 0.30 8.10
N LEU A 72 3.77 0.72 8.12
CA LEU A 72 3.31 1.81 9.01
C LEU A 72 3.48 1.45 10.49
N GLU A 73 3.12 0.24 10.89
CA GLU A 73 3.31 -0.24 12.26
C GLU A 73 4.81 -0.32 12.61
N TYR A 74 5.64 -0.83 11.70
CA TYR A 74 7.09 -0.85 11.87
C TYR A 74 7.67 0.57 12.10
N LEU A 75 7.25 1.53 11.28
CA LEU A 75 7.70 2.92 11.42
C LEU A 75 7.22 3.54 12.75
N GLU A 76 6.02 3.19 13.20
CA GLU A 76 5.47 3.65 14.47
C GLU A 76 6.23 3.10 15.68
N GLU A 77 6.64 1.83 15.63
CA GLU A 77 7.31 1.15 16.72
C GLU A 77 8.81 1.46 16.82
N ASN A 78 9.47 1.78 15.69
CA ASN A 78 10.91 1.96 15.64
C ASN A 78 11.36 3.41 15.49
N TYR A 79 10.44 4.33 15.19
CA TYR A 79 10.70 5.76 15.02
C TYR A 79 9.62 6.56 15.77
N ASP A 80 9.75 6.68 17.07
CA ASP A 80 8.72 7.12 18.01
C ASP A 80 8.68 8.65 18.26
N ASP A 81 9.63 9.42 17.73
CA ASP A 81 9.71 10.88 17.94
C ASP A 81 8.42 11.62 17.49
N LEU A 82 7.79 11.19 16.39
CA LEU A 82 6.55 11.77 15.86
C LEU A 82 5.49 10.69 15.67
N PRO A 83 4.75 10.32 16.74
CA PRO A 83 3.77 9.24 16.69
C PRO A 83 2.59 9.58 15.77
N LEU A 84 2.17 8.62 14.96
CA LEU A 84 0.99 8.71 14.09
C LEU A 84 -0.25 8.08 14.73
N LEU A 85 -0.06 7.22 15.73
CA LEU A 85 -1.14 6.60 16.48
C LEU A 85 -1.41 7.36 17.79
N PRO A 86 -2.68 7.48 18.21
CA PRO A 86 -3.01 8.04 19.52
C PRO A 86 -2.36 7.24 20.66
N ALA A 87 -2.02 7.93 21.76
CA ALA A 87 -1.50 7.26 22.97
C ALA A 87 -2.55 6.37 23.65
N ASN A 88 -3.83 6.72 23.55
CA ASN A 88 -4.94 6.00 24.15
C ASN A 88 -5.27 4.72 23.37
N GLU A 89 -5.24 3.58 24.03
CA GLU A 89 -5.40 2.26 23.42
C GLU A 89 -6.75 2.04 22.70
N PRO A 90 -7.91 2.43 23.23
CA PRO A 90 -9.18 2.37 22.50
C PRO A 90 -9.20 3.21 21.22
N GLN A 91 -8.55 4.37 21.22
CA GLN A 91 -8.45 5.22 20.03
C GLN A 91 -7.49 4.59 18.99
N ARG A 92 -6.37 4.01 19.43
CA ARG A 92 -5.45 3.25 18.55
C ARG A 92 -6.19 2.12 17.84
N SER A 93 -7.02 1.37 18.56
CA SER A 93 -7.81 0.29 17.97
C SER A 93 -8.78 0.78 16.90
N ARG A 94 -9.43 1.93 17.13
CA ARG A 94 -10.31 2.56 16.11
C ARG A 94 -9.56 2.99 14.87
N VAL A 95 -8.39 3.63 15.04
CA VAL A 95 -7.53 4.02 13.90
C VAL A 95 -7.09 2.78 13.12
N ARG A 96 -6.66 1.72 13.79
CA ARG A 96 -6.29 0.47 13.15
C ARG A 96 -7.45 -0.17 12.40
N ALA A 97 -8.65 -0.20 12.99
CA ALA A 97 -9.85 -0.72 12.32
C ALA A 97 -10.15 0.05 11.03
N PHE A 98 -10.10 1.38 11.07
CA PHE A 98 -10.27 2.21 9.89
C PHE A 98 -9.22 1.95 8.82
N CYS A 99 -7.94 1.87 9.20
CA CYS A 99 -6.85 1.56 8.28
C CYS A 99 -7.02 0.17 7.64
N GLN A 100 -7.44 -0.83 8.42
CA GLN A 100 -7.67 -2.19 7.92
C GLN A 100 -8.86 -2.25 6.96
N MET A 101 -9.95 -1.54 7.24
CA MET A 101 -11.09 -1.46 6.33
C MET A 101 -10.64 -0.99 4.94
N ILE A 102 -9.80 0.04 4.87
CA ILE A 102 -9.28 0.53 3.59
C ILE A 102 -8.29 -0.46 2.97
N ALA A 103 -7.37 -1.01 3.77
CA ALA A 103 -6.28 -1.83 3.27
C ALA A 103 -6.69 -3.28 2.95
N CYS A 104 -7.68 -3.83 3.65
CA CYS A 104 -8.10 -5.23 3.54
C CYS A 104 -9.42 -5.42 2.80
N ASP A 105 -10.34 -4.45 2.88
CA ASP A 105 -11.69 -4.63 2.34
C ASP A 105 -11.96 -3.79 1.08
N ILE A 106 -11.36 -2.59 0.96
CA ILE A 106 -11.55 -1.72 -0.20
C ILE A 106 -10.44 -1.90 -1.24
N HIS A 107 -9.20 -1.66 -0.84
CA HIS A 107 -8.08 -1.64 -1.78
C HIS A 107 -7.83 -2.97 -2.52
N PRO A 108 -7.88 -4.15 -1.90
CA PRO A 108 -7.60 -5.40 -2.59
C PRO A 108 -8.59 -5.71 -3.70
N LEU A 109 -9.86 -5.35 -3.54
CA LEU A 109 -10.90 -5.55 -4.55
C LEU A 109 -10.68 -4.66 -5.78
N ASN A 110 -10.00 -3.54 -5.61
CA ASN A 110 -9.73 -2.54 -6.64
C ASN A 110 -8.26 -2.52 -7.10
N ASN A 111 -7.47 -3.51 -6.69
CA ASN A 111 -6.08 -3.64 -7.10
C ASN A 111 -5.95 -3.91 -8.61
N LEU A 112 -4.89 -3.38 -9.23
CA LEU A 112 -4.64 -3.55 -10.67
C LEU A 112 -4.68 -5.02 -11.13
N ARG A 113 -4.19 -5.96 -10.30
CA ARG A 113 -4.22 -7.39 -10.66
C ARG A 113 -5.64 -7.94 -10.78
N VAL A 114 -6.56 -7.48 -9.92
CA VAL A 114 -7.98 -7.86 -9.96
C VAL A 114 -8.65 -7.23 -11.18
N LEU A 115 -8.49 -5.92 -11.37
CA LEU A 115 -9.09 -5.22 -12.51
C LEU A 115 -8.54 -5.73 -13.84
N ASN A 116 -7.25 -6.03 -13.95
CA ASN A 116 -6.69 -6.61 -15.15
C ASN A 116 -7.21 -8.01 -15.41
N PHE A 117 -7.35 -8.85 -14.38
CA PHE A 117 -7.98 -10.17 -14.51
C PHE A 117 -9.41 -10.06 -15.06
N ILE A 118 -10.23 -9.17 -14.46
CA ILE A 118 -11.61 -8.96 -14.92
C ILE A 118 -11.64 -8.49 -16.37
N ARG A 119 -10.76 -7.55 -16.78
CA ARG A 119 -10.69 -7.07 -18.17
C ARG A 119 -10.25 -8.15 -19.15
N THR A 120 -9.39 -9.08 -18.72
CA THR A 120 -8.89 -10.16 -19.58
C THR A 120 -9.91 -11.27 -19.75
N GLU A 121 -10.62 -11.64 -18.67
CA GLU A 121 -11.53 -12.80 -18.66
C GLU A 121 -12.96 -12.45 -19.07
N PHE A 122 -13.39 -11.20 -18.87
CA PHE A 122 -14.81 -10.84 -19.02
C PHE A 122 -15.10 -9.71 -20.01
N ASP A 123 -14.31 -8.67 -20.07
CA ASP A 123 -14.39 -7.45 -20.88
C ASP A 123 -14.00 -6.22 -20.03
N ALA A 124 -13.86 -5.05 -20.66
CA ALA A 124 -13.47 -3.82 -19.97
C ALA A 124 -14.58 -3.24 -19.08
N ASP A 125 -15.83 -3.23 -19.56
CA ASP A 125 -16.97 -2.63 -18.86
C ASP A 125 -17.28 -3.26 -17.48
N PRO A 126 -17.25 -4.59 -17.28
CA PRO A 126 -17.38 -5.19 -15.96
C PRO A 126 -16.33 -4.71 -14.96
N ALA A 127 -15.09 -4.45 -15.38
CA ALA A 127 -14.03 -3.99 -14.47
C ALA A 127 -14.31 -2.58 -13.91
N ASP A 128 -14.84 -1.69 -14.72
CA ASP A 128 -15.16 -0.32 -14.28
C ASP A 128 -16.40 -0.30 -13.37
N ARG A 129 -17.40 -1.13 -13.64
CA ARG A 129 -18.56 -1.32 -12.74
C ARG A 129 -18.14 -1.97 -11.41
N TRP A 130 -17.28 -2.97 -11.45
CA TRP A 130 -16.70 -3.59 -10.26
C TRP A 130 -15.99 -2.55 -9.39
N TYR A 131 -15.09 -1.76 -9.99
CA TYR A 131 -14.37 -0.72 -9.29
C TYR A 131 -15.32 0.29 -8.62
N ALA A 132 -16.26 0.82 -9.37
CA ALA A 132 -17.21 1.82 -8.86
C ALA A 132 -18.09 1.27 -7.73
N HIS A 133 -18.54 -0.01 -7.85
CA HIS A 133 -19.34 -0.66 -6.82
C HIS A 133 -18.57 -0.77 -5.50
N TRP A 134 -17.41 -1.39 -5.51
CA TRP A 134 -16.65 -1.65 -4.27
C TRP A 134 -16.05 -0.40 -3.64
N VAL A 135 -15.72 0.61 -4.42
CA VAL A 135 -15.32 1.93 -3.88
C VAL A 135 -16.49 2.58 -3.15
N ARG A 136 -17.68 2.60 -3.76
CA ARG A 136 -18.86 3.21 -3.15
C ARG A 136 -19.26 2.50 -1.85
N GLU A 137 -19.40 1.16 -1.88
CA GLU A 137 -19.73 0.36 -0.70
C GLU A 137 -18.73 0.61 0.45
N GLY A 138 -17.44 0.52 0.14
CA GLY A 138 -16.40 0.66 1.16
C GLY A 138 -16.35 2.06 1.77
N PHE A 139 -16.41 3.11 0.96
CA PHE A 139 -16.34 4.49 1.48
C PHE A 139 -17.64 4.95 2.14
N SER A 140 -18.81 4.42 1.75
CA SER A 140 -20.05 4.67 2.49
C SER A 140 -19.99 4.11 3.93
N ALA A 141 -19.26 3.05 4.15
CA ALA A 141 -19.03 2.51 5.49
C ALA A 141 -17.99 3.31 6.31
N ALA A 142 -17.20 4.15 5.63
CA ALA A 142 -16.16 4.98 6.25
C ALA A 142 -16.69 6.34 6.75
N GLU A 143 -17.85 6.80 6.27
CA GLU A 143 -18.55 8.03 6.66
C GLU A 143 -19.30 7.88 7.99
#